data_2af9d3cdfd101086c7a6e36ce5dc5e9a
#
_entry.id   2af9d3cdfd101086c7a6e36ce5dc5e9a
#
_cell.length_a   1.000
_cell.length_b   1.000
_cell.length_c   1.000
_cell.angle_alpha   90.00
_cell.angle_beta   90.00
_cell.angle_gamma   90.00
#
_symmetry.space_group_name_H-M   'P 1'
#
loop_
_entity.id
_entity.type
_entity.pdbx_description
1 polymer ?
#
loop_
_entity_poly.entity_id
_entity_poly.type
_entity_poly.pdbx_seq_one_letter_code
_entity_poly.pdbx_strand_id
1 'polypeptide(L)'
;NLQAVIVERASGKTMMSGFHGMFSLGGIVGAAGVSALLGLGMTPLGAMWVVVALILLALLKAGPHMLAYGSQSSGPAFAIPHGVVLFIGCLCFVVFLAEGAVLDWSAVFLTAERNLDAAYAGLGYAAFALTMTVGRLTGDAIVRRLGTTRVIVLGGLTAAAGLLLATLAPSWEAALVGYALVGAGCSNIVPVLYTAVGKQTLMPESIAVPAITTLGYAGILAGPALIGFVAHASSLSLAFGLIAVALLGVAISGKILKA
;
A
#
# COMPACT_ATOMS: atom_id res chain seq x y z
N ASN A 1 -1.97 -12.79 -0.65
CA ASN A 1 -1.29 -12.60 0.65
C ASN A 1 -1.20 -13.88 1.48
N LEU A 2 -2.29 -14.71 1.60
CA LEU A 2 -2.26 -15.92 2.42
C LEU A 2 -1.14 -16.89 2.02
N GLN A 3 -1.02 -17.24 0.73
CA GLN A 3 0.08 -18.09 0.26
C GLN A 3 1.46 -17.46 0.48
N ALA A 4 1.59 -16.13 0.34
CA ALA A 4 2.83 -15.42 0.62
C ALA A 4 3.26 -15.56 2.09
N VAL A 5 2.32 -15.45 3.04
CA VAL A 5 2.58 -15.69 4.48
C VAL A 5 3.02 -17.12 4.73
N ILE A 6 2.35 -18.10 4.12
CA ILE A 6 2.71 -19.54 4.26
C ILE A 6 4.11 -19.81 3.72
N VAL A 7 4.44 -19.28 2.53
CA VAL A 7 5.76 -19.45 1.90
C VAL A 7 6.86 -18.76 2.71
N GLU A 8 6.64 -17.53 3.16
CA GLU A 8 7.59 -16.79 4.00
C GLU A 8 7.91 -17.58 5.27
N ARG A 9 6.89 -18.06 5.97
CA ARG A 9 7.06 -18.87 7.19
C ARG A 9 7.78 -20.18 6.92
N ALA A 10 7.41 -20.92 5.87
CA ALA A 10 8.01 -22.19 5.52
C ALA A 10 9.48 -22.05 5.09
N SER A 11 9.83 -20.96 4.41
CA SER A 11 11.21 -20.68 3.97
C SER A 11 12.12 -20.16 5.08
N GLY A 12 11.55 -19.60 6.15
CA GLY A 12 12.29 -18.89 7.21
C GLY A 12 12.98 -17.61 6.73
N LYS A 13 12.65 -17.12 5.52
CA LYS A 13 13.28 -15.94 4.90
C LYS A 13 12.26 -14.80 4.82
N THR A 14 12.68 -13.57 5.08
CA THR A 14 11.89 -12.37 4.88
C THR A 14 11.66 -12.16 3.38
N MET A 15 10.41 -12.24 2.91
CA MET A 15 10.04 -12.20 1.50
C MET A 15 8.77 -11.35 1.23
N MET A 16 8.06 -10.92 2.25
CA MET A 16 6.77 -10.27 2.10
C MET A 16 6.86 -8.95 1.34
N SER A 17 7.90 -8.16 1.57
CA SER A 17 8.13 -6.91 0.82
C SER A 17 8.37 -7.18 -0.67
N GLY A 18 9.12 -8.23 -1.00
CA GLY A 18 9.33 -8.67 -2.38
C GLY A 18 8.03 -9.03 -3.09
N PHE A 19 7.12 -9.78 -2.45
CA PHE A 19 5.80 -10.08 -3.03
C PHE A 19 4.99 -8.82 -3.31
N HIS A 20 4.98 -7.85 -2.39
CA HIS A 20 4.33 -6.56 -2.61
C HIS A 20 5.06 -5.70 -3.66
N GLY A 21 6.39 -5.81 -3.76
CA GLY A 21 7.19 -5.17 -4.80
C GLY A 21 6.86 -5.67 -6.19
N MET A 22 6.68 -6.98 -6.36
CA MET A 22 6.24 -7.57 -7.63
C MET A 22 4.83 -7.09 -8.04
N PHE A 23 3.93 -6.90 -7.08
CA PHE A 23 2.63 -6.27 -7.35
C PHE A 23 2.79 -4.84 -7.89
N SER A 24 3.63 -4.02 -7.23
CA SER A 24 3.92 -2.64 -7.66
C SER A 24 4.55 -2.60 -9.06
N LEU A 25 5.51 -3.48 -9.31
CA LEU A 25 6.14 -3.62 -10.63
C LEU A 25 5.12 -4.02 -11.71
N GLY A 26 4.24 -4.97 -11.39
CA GLY A 26 3.14 -5.38 -12.28
C GLY A 26 2.21 -4.22 -12.63
N GLY A 27 1.91 -3.35 -11.67
CA GLY A 27 1.13 -2.14 -11.90
C GLY A 27 1.81 -1.17 -12.89
N ILE A 28 3.12 -0.93 -12.71
CA ILE A 28 3.91 -0.06 -13.61
C ILE A 28 3.97 -0.66 -15.02
N VAL A 29 4.30 -1.94 -15.13
CA VAL A 29 4.39 -2.65 -16.44
C VAL A 29 3.02 -2.66 -17.14
N GLY A 30 1.95 -2.91 -16.38
CA GLY A 30 0.59 -2.90 -16.91
C GLY A 30 0.19 -1.52 -17.44
N ALA A 31 0.41 -0.46 -16.65
CA ALA A 31 0.10 0.91 -17.06
C ALA A 31 0.91 1.33 -18.29
N ALA A 32 2.23 1.10 -18.29
CA ALA A 32 3.09 1.42 -19.42
C ALA A 32 2.71 0.61 -20.67
N GLY A 33 2.42 -0.69 -20.50
CA GLY A 33 2.01 -1.58 -21.60
C GLY A 33 0.69 -1.14 -22.24
N VAL A 34 -0.34 -0.84 -21.43
CA VAL A 34 -1.61 -0.34 -21.96
C VAL A 34 -1.41 1.01 -22.66
N SER A 35 -0.66 1.93 -22.07
CA SER A 35 -0.37 3.23 -22.68
C SER A 35 0.34 3.08 -24.03
N ALA A 36 1.30 2.15 -24.13
CA ALA A 36 1.99 1.86 -25.40
C ALA A 36 1.02 1.29 -26.45
N LEU A 37 0.15 0.33 -26.09
CA LEU A 37 -0.84 -0.24 -27.00
C LEU A 37 -1.80 0.81 -27.54
N LEU A 38 -2.29 1.73 -26.68
CA LEU A 38 -3.13 2.84 -27.05
C LEU A 38 -2.39 3.83 -27.97
N GLY A 39 -1.11 4.13 -27.66
CA GLY A 39 -0.24 4.98 -28.48
C GLY A 39 0.04 4.42 -29.88
N LEU A 40 0.01 3.09 -30.02
CA LEU A 40 0.09 2.39 -31.32
C LEU A 40 -1.23 2.34 -32.07
N GLY A 41 -2.27 3.03 -31.57
CA GLY A 41 -3.58 3.14 -32.22
C GLY A 41 -4.54 2.00 -31.90
N MET A 42 -4.21 1.12 -30.91
CA MET A 42 -5.14 0.09 -30.49
C MET A 42 -6.32 0.70 -29.73
N THR A 43 -7.50 0.14 -29.93
CA THR A 43 -8.69 0.57 -29.15
C THR A 43 -8.55 0.15 -27.67
N PRO A 44 -9.16 0.89 -26.71
CA PRO A 44 -9.15 0.51 -25.30
C PRO A 44 -9.62 -0.93 -25.06
N LEU A 45 -10.65 -1.39 -25.79
CA LEU A 45 -11.15 -2.76 -25.71
C LEU A 45 -10.11 -3.76 -26.21
N GLY A 46 -9.40 -3.46 -27.31
CA GLY A 46 -8.33 -4.30 -27.83
C GLY A 46 -7.17 -4.43 -26.83
N ALA A 47 -6.71 -3.32 -26.25
CA ALA A 47 -5.67 -3.31 -25.23
C ALA A 47 -6.10 -4.14 -24.00
N MET A 48 -7.36 -4.03 -23.57
CA MET A 48 -7.90 -4.85 -22.47
C MET A 48 -7.83 -6.35 -22.78
N TRP A 49 -8.20 -6.79 -23.99
CA TRP A 49 -8.12 -8.20 -24.39
C TRP A 49 -6.68 -8.72 -24.41
N VAL A 50 -5.71 -7.89 -24.81
CA VAL A 50 -4.27 -8.27 -24.71
C VAL A 50 -3.88 -8.51 -23.25
N VAL A 51 -4.27 -7.61 -22.34
CA VAL A 51 -3.99 -7.77 -20.89
C VAL A 51 -4.65 -9.02 -20.34
N VAL A 52 -5.93 -9.29 -20.68
CA VAL A 52 -6.64 -10.50 -20.26
C VAL A 52 -5.92 -11.75 -20.75
N ALA A 53 -5.50 -11.79 -22.02
CA ALA A 53 -4.76 -12.92 -22.57
C ALA A 53 -3.44 -13.15 -21.83
N LEU A 54 -2.68 -12.10 -21.54
CA LEU A 54 -1.43 -12.18 -20.77
C LEU A 54 -1.66 -12.72 -19.35
N ILE A 55 -2.73 -12.26 -18.67
CA ILE A 55 -3.09 -12.74 -17.33
C ILE A 55 -3.44 -14.23 -17.38
N LEU A 56 -4.24 -14.68 -18.36
CA LEU A 56 -4.59 -16.09 -18.52
C LEU A 56 -3.36 -16.95 -18.79
N LEU A 57 -2.45 -16.51 -19.66
CA LEU A 57 -1.19 -17.21 -19.91
C LEU A 57 -0.31 -17.29 -18.65
N ALA A 58 -0.24 -16.20 -17.88
CA ALA A 58 0.48 -16.18 -16.62
C ALA A 58 -0.14 -17.15 -15.60
N LEU A 59 -1.47 -17.19 -15.49
CA LEU A 59 -2.19 -18.13 -14.62
C LEU A 59 -1.97 -19.58 -15.03
N LEU A 60 -2.03 -19.90 -16.33
CA LEU A 60 -1.76 -21.26 -16.84
C LEU A 60 -0.33 -21.70 -16.50
N LYS A 61 0.65 -20.81 -16.56
CA LYS A 61 2.03 -21.12 -16.18
C LYS A 61 2.24 -21.16 -14.67
N ALA A 62 1.67 -20.22 -13.92
CA ALA A 62 1.88 -20.11 -12.48
C ALA A 62 1.01 -21.10 -11.69
N GLY A 63 -0.18 -21.42 -12.18
CA GLY A 63 -1.16 -22.26 -11.48
C GLY A 63 -0.59 -23.59 -10.96
N PRO A 64 0.13 -24.39 -11.77
CA PRO A 64 0.73 -25.64 -11.31
C PRO A 64 1.79 -25.49 -10.21
N HIS A 65 2.34 -24.27 -10.03
CA HIS A 65 3.37 -23.98 -9.04
C HIS A 65 2.78 -23.32 -7.77
N MET A 66 1.50 -23.03 -7.77
CA MET A 66 0.83 -22.51 -6.57
C MET A 66 0.65 -23.64 -5.54
N LEU A 67 0.61 -23.27 -4.26
CA LEU A 67 0.34 -24.23 -3.21
C LEU A 67 -1.05 -24.84 -3.41
N ALA A 68 -1.12 -26.18 -3.43
CA ALA A 68 -2.38 -26.91 -3.55
C ALA A 68 -3.26 -26.83 -2.29
N TYR A 69 -2.73 -26.27 -1.22
CA TYR A 69 -3.40 -26.14 0.08
C TYR A 69 -3.34 -24.68 0.56
N GLY A 70 -4.39 -24.27 1.25
CA GLY A 70 -4.39 -23.09 2.10
C GLY A 70 -4.07 -23.44 3.54
N SER A 71 -4.36 -22.53 4.47
CA SER A 71 -4.28 -22.84 5.90
C SER A 71 -5.29 -23.94 6.26
N GLN A 72 -4.83 -24.98 6.96
CA GLN A 72 -5.67 -26.12 7.40
C GLN A 72 -6.55 -25.76 8.61
N SER A 73 -7.24 -24.65 8.62
CA SER A 73 -8.08 -24.30 9.75
C SER A 73 -9.55 -24.59 9.49
N SER A 74 -10.15 -25.33 10.40
CA SER A 74 -11.60 -25.61 10.50
C SER A 74 -12.37 -24.46 11.15
N GLY A 75 -11.95 -23.20 10.97
CA GLY A 75 -12.63 -22.02 11.52
C GLY A 75 -13.90 -21.66 10.74
N PRO A 76 -14.80 -20.86 11.32
CA PRO A 76 -15.99 -20.37 10.64
C PRO A 76 -15.60 -19.56 9.40
N ALA A 77 -16.43 -19.63 8.34
CA ALA A 77 -16.19 -18.91 7.08
C ALA A 77 -16.16 -17.37 7.27
N PHE A 78 -16.71 -16.88 8.36
CA PHE A 78 -16.74 -15.47 8.72
C PHE A 78 -16.45 -15.30 10.22
N ALA A 79 -15.45 -14.50 10.54
CA ALA A 79 -15.18 -14.12 11.93
C ALA A 79 -14.79 -12.64 12.00
N ILE A 80 -15.35 -11.95 12.99
CA ILE A 80 -14.98 -10.55 13.26
C ILE A 80 -13.58 -10.54 13.85
N PRO A 81 -12.63 -9.79 13.26
CA PRO A 81 -11.29 -9.68 13.81
C PRO A 81 -11.31 -9.03 15.18
N HIS A 82 -10.49 -9.54 16.09
CA HIS A 82 -10.36 -9.02 17.46
C HIS A 82 -8.91 -9.01 17.93
N GLY A 83 -8.67 -8.34 19.06
CA GLY A 83 -7.33 -8.27 19.66
C GLY A 83 -6.27 -7.72 18.70
N VAL A 84 -5.12 -8.38 18.62
CA VAL A 84 -3.99 -7.96 17.80
C VAL A 84 -4.33 -7.98 16.29
N VAL A 85 -5.21 -8.87 15.83
CA VAL A 85 -5.61 -8.94 14.40
C VAL A 85 -6.39 -7.70 14.01
N LEU A 86 -7.35 -7.27 14.82
CA LEU A 86 -8.08 -6.01 14.59
C LEU A 86 -7.12 -4.82 14.62
N PHE A 87 -6.21 -4.78 15.59
CA PHE A 87 -5.20 -3.71 15.69
C PHE A 87 -4.33 -3.62 14.43
N ILE A 88 -3.78 -4.73 13.97
CA ILE A 88 -3.01 -4.79 12.72
C ILE A 88 -3.87 -4.35 11.53
N GLY A 89 -5.13 -4.77 11.47
CA GLY A 89 -6.08 -4.36 10.43
C GLY A 89 -6.32 -2.85 10.41
N CYS A 90 -6.45 -2.21 11.58
CA CYS A 90 -6.56 -0.75 11.69
C CYS A 90 -5.28 -0.04 11.19
N LEU A 91 -4.10 -0.59 11.47
CA LEU A 91 -2.85 -0.04 10.94
C LEU A 91 -2.77 -0.17 9.41
N CYS A 92 -3.19 -1.32 8.86
CA CYS A 92 -3.29 -1.50 7.41
C CYS A 92 -4.29 -0.49 6.80
N PHE A 93 -5.44 -0.27 7.45
CA PHE A 93 -6.42 0.74 7.03
C PHE A 93 -5.78 2.12 6.90
N VAL A 94 -5.07 2.59 7.92
CA VAL A 94 -4.42 3.92 7.91
C VAL A 94 -3.39 4.03 6.80
N VAL A 95 -2.55 3.01 6.61
CA VAL A 95 -1.51 3.04 5.57
C VAL A 95 -2.15 3.03 4.18
N PHE A 96 -3.14 2.18 3.92
CA PHE A 96 -3.85 2.15 2.65
C PHE A 96 -4.70 3.39 2.41
N LEU A 97 -5.24 4.02 3.46
CA LEU A 97 -5.88 5.32 3.36
C LEU A 97 -4.88 6.40 2.90
N ALA A 98 -3.65 6.39 3.43
CA ALA A 98 -2.60 7.31 3.01
C ALA A 98 -2.14 7.05 1.57
N GLU A 99 -1.98 5.78 1.17
CA GLU A 99 -1.68 5.40 -0.23
C GLU A 99 -2.79 5.88 -1.18
N GLY A 100 -4.06 5.63 -0.83
CA GLY A 100 -5.23 6.08 -1.58
C GLY A 100 -5.34 7.61 -1.64
N ALA A 101 -5.01 8.31 -0.55
CA ALA A 101 -5.01 9.77 -0.52
C ALA A 101 -4.04 10.37 -1.55
N VAL A 102 -2.84 9.80 -1.68
CA VAL A 102 -1.89 10.26 -2.70
C VAL A 102 -2.36 9.87 -4.10
N LEU A 103 -2.88 8.66 -4.28
CA LEU A 103 -3.38 8.18 -5.57
C LEU A 103 -4.50 9.08 -6.12
N ASP A 104 -5.50 9.39 -5.31
CA ASP A 104 -6.74 10.02 -5.79
C ASP A 104 -6.70 11.55 -5.69
N TRP A 105 -5.94 12.10 -4.75
CA TRP A 105 -6.00 13.51 -4.41
C TRP A 105 -4.71 14.29 -4.65
N SER A 106 -3.56 13.65 -4.92
CA SER A 106 -2.30 14.38 -5.13
C SER A 106 -2.37 15.29 -6.35
N ALA A 107 -2.99 14.85 -7.45
CA ALA A 107 -3.15 15.66 -8.64
C ALA A 107 -4.03 16.89 -8.39
N VAL A 108 -5.16 16.71 -7.69
CA VAL A 108 -6.06 17.79 -7.29
C VAL A 108 -5.33 18.78 -6.37
N PHE A 109 -4.60 18.28 -5.39
CA PHE A 109 -3.84 19.13 -4.47
C PHE A 109 -2.78 19.97 -5.18
N LEU A 110 -2.01 19.34 -6.07
CA LEU A 110 -0.96 20.04 -6.83
C LEU A 110 -1.51 21.13 -7.74
N THR A 111 -2.63 20.86 -8.40
CA THR A 111 -3.24 21.86 -9.30
C THR A 111 -3.98 22.96 -8.55
N ALA A 112 -4.82 22.61 -7.58
CA ALA A 112 -5.67 23.57 -6.90
C ALA A 112 -4.93 24.37 -5.79
N GLU A 113 -4.00 23.73 -5.07
CA GLU A 113 -3.36 24.32 -3.90
C GLU A 113 -1.90 24.77 -4.16
N ARG A 114 -1.26 24.27 -5.23
CA ARG A 114 0.16 24.55 -5.57
C ARG A 114 0.34 25.15 -6.96
N ASN A 115 -0.74 25.44 -7.68
CA ASN A 115 -0.75 26.06 -9.00
C ASN A 115 0.12 25.30 -10.04
N LEU A 116 0.26 24.00 -9.90
CA LEU A 116 0.95 23.18 -10.90
C LEU A 116 0.05 23.04 -12.14
N ASP A 117 0.64 23.17 -13.33
CA ASP A 117 -0.08 22.94 -14.57
C ASP A 117 -0.67 21.52 -14.60
N ALA A 118 -1.92 21.43 -15.05
CA ALA A 118 -2.67 20.16 -15.12
C ALA A 118 -1.97 19.08 -15.95
N ALA A 119 -1.14 19.48 -16.93
CA ALA A 119 -0.34 18.55 -17.73
C ALA A 119 0.68 17.76 -16.87
N TYR A 120 1.09 18.30 -15.72
CA TYR A 120 2.06 17.69 -14.82
C TYR A 120 1.45 17.15 -13.52
N ALA A 121 0.13 17.20 -13.39
CA ALA A 121 -0.58 16.82 -12.16
C ALA A 121 -0.27 15.40 -11.67
N GLY A 122 0.00 14.47 -12.59
CA GLY A 122 0.35 13.09 -12.28
C GLY A 122 1.74 12.89 -11.62
N LEU A 123 2.60 13.91 -11.61
CA LEU A 123 3.94 13.81 -11.01
C LEU A 123 3.89 13.48 -9.51
N GLY A 124 2.86 13.93 -8.78
CA GLY A 124 2.69 13.62 -7.37
C GLY A 124 2.58 12.12 -7.12
N TYR A 125 1.68 11.47 -7.81
CA TYR A 125 1.53 10.02 -7.73
C TYR A 125 2.75 9.27 -8.30
N ALA A 126 3.36 9.76 -9.37
CA ALA A 126 4.56 9.15 -9.94
C ALA A 126 5.74 9.13 -8.96
N ALA A 127 5.98 10.25 -8.25
CA ALA A 127 7.02 10.34 -7.22
C ALA A 127 6.78 9.36 -6.07
N PHE A 128 5.54 9.28 -5.59
CA PHE A 128 5.10 8.31 -4.59
C PHE A 128 5.29 6.86 -5.06
N ALA A 129 4.75 6.52 -6.23
CA ALA A 129 4.75 5.15 -6.76
C ALA A 129 6.17 4.63 -7.03
N LEU A 130 7.07 5.49 -7.51
CA LEU A 130 8.47 5.17 -7.74
C LEU A 130 9.16 4.76 -6.43
N THR A 131 9.09 5.62 -5.42
CA THR A 131 9.75 5.37 -4.12
C THR A 131 9.11 4.19 -3.38
N MET A 132 7.80 4.03 -3.47
CA MET A 132 7.07 2.88 -2.97
C MET A 132 7.58 1.58 -3.60
N THR A 133 7.71 1.54 -4.93
CA THR A 133 8.17 0.35 -5.66
C THR A 133 9.61 0.01 -5.30
N VAL A 134 10.51 0.98 -5.33
CA VAL A 134 11.91 0.79 -4.93
C VAL A 134 12.01 0.31 -3.48
N GLY A 135 11.26 0.96 -2.58
CA GLY A 135 11.21 0.59 -1.17
C GLY A 135 10.71 -0.85 -0.94
N ARG A 136 9.70 -1.30 -1.69
CA ARG A 136 9.19 -2.68 -1.63
C ARG A 136 10.18 -3.69 -2.20
N LEU A 137 10.80 -3.42 -3.34
CA LEU A 137 11.77 -4.33 -3.96
C LEU A 137 13.05 -4.50 -3.12
N THR A 138 13.45 -3.47 -2.38
CA THR A 138 14.61 -3.52 -1.46
C THR A 138 14.20 -3.88 -0.02
N GLY A 139 12.91 -3.96 0.25
CA GLY A 139 12.30 -4.00 1.57
C GLY A 139 12.72 -5.20 2.41
N ASP A 140 12.81 -6.38 1.81
CA ASP A 140 13.23 -7.57 2.56
C ASP A 140 14.65 -7.42 3.14
N ALA A 141 15.56 -6.75 2.42
CA ALA A 141 16.88 -6.42 2.94
C ALA A 141 16.82 -5.36 4.04
N ILE A 142 15.95 -4.36 3.90
CA ILE A 142 15.72 -3.32 4.91
C ILE A 142 15.15 -3.95 6.19
N VAL A 143 14.14 -4.81 6.07
CA VAL A 143 13.50 -5.48 7.21
C VAL A 143 14.48 -6.39 7.94
N ARG A 144 15.32 -7.14 7.21
CA ARG A 144 16.37 -7.98 7.84
C ARG A 144 17.38 -7.16 8.63
N ARG A 145 17.76 -5.97 8.16
CA ARG A 145 18.77 -5.11 8.81
C ARG A 145 18.20 -4.32 9.99
N LEU A 146 17.03 -3.74 9.84
CA LEU A 146 16.44 -2.83 10.83
C LEU A 146 15.52 -3.54 11.83
N GLY A 147 14.93 -4.66 11.43
CA GLY A 147 13.88 -5.34 12.18
C GLY A 147 12.51 -4.69 12.01
N THR A 148 11.45 -5.46 12.29
CA THR A 148 10.05 -5.08 12.06
C THR A 148 9.64 -3.78 12.76
N THR A 149 10.00 -3.64 14.05
CA THR A 149 9.65 -2.46 14.87
C THR A 149 10.21 -1.17 14.28
N ARG A 150 11.51 -1.16 13.92
CA ARG A 150 12.13 0.05 13.37
C ARG A 150 11.56 0.41 12.01
N VAL A 151 11.21 -0.58 11.20
CA VAL A 151 10.59 -0.35 9.89
C VAL A 151 9.22 0.33 10.05
N ILE A 152 8.38 -0.11 11.00
CA ILE A 152 7.09 0.54 11.27
C ILE A 152 7.29 1.96 11.82
N VAL A 153 8.18 2.13 12.81
CA VAL A 153 8.43 3.45 13.42
C VAL A 153 8.99 4.44 12.41
N LEU A 154 10.10 4.09 11.75
CA LEU A 154 10.74 4.98 10.78
C LEU A 154 9.87 5.20 9.54
N GLY A 155 9.21 4.14 9.06
CA GLY A 155 8.29 4.24 7.94
C GLY A 155 7.12 5.19 8.23
N GLY A 156 6.46 5.02 9.38
CA GLY A 156 5.35 5.89 9.79
C GLY A 156 5.78 7.34 10.00
N LEU A 157 6.94 7.58 10.62
CA LEU A 157 7.50 8.93 10.79
C LEU A 157 7.84 9.57 9.44
N THR A 158 8.49 8.82 8.54
CA THR A 158 8.85 9.31 7.20
C THR A 158 7.62 9.64 6.38
N ALA A 159 6.59 8.77 6.40
CA ALA A 159 5.36 9.01 5.69
C ALA A 159 4.59 10.21 6.24
N ALA A 160 4.49 10.34 7.58
CA ALA A 160 3.86 11.49 8.22
C ALA A 160 4.59 12.80 7.89
N ALA A 161 5.92 12.81 8.00
CA ALA A 161 6.74 13.97 7.65
C ALA A 161 6.60 14.35 6.17
N GLY A 162 6.55 13.34 5.28
CA GLY A 162 6.33 13.54 3.85
C GLY A 162 4.99 14.19 3.56
N LEU A 163 3.91 13.71 4.19
CA LEU A 163 2.57 14.26 3.98
C LEU A 163 2.45 15.68 4.56
N LEU A 164 3.06 15.93 5.72
CA LEU A 164 3.15 17.30 6.29
C LEU A 164 3.97 18.23 5.39
N LEU A 165 5.10 17.76 4.84
CA LEU A 165 5.89 18.54 3.90
C LEU A 165 5.06 18.90 2.66
N ALA A 166 4.39 17.93 2.04
CA ALA A 166 3.53 18.18 0.88
C ALA A 166 2.44 19.22 1.18
N THR A 167 1.87 19.16 2.40
CA THR A 167 0.74 20.01 2.82
C THR A 167 1.16 21.42 3.23
N LEU A 168 2.29 21.55 3.93
CA LEU A 168 2.70 22.82 4.54
C LEU A 168 3.65 23.65 3.66
N ALA A 169 4.44 22.98 2.80
CA ALA A 169 5.35 23.70 1.91
C ALA A 169 4.58 24.42 0.79
N PRO A 170 4.97 25.67 0.45
CA PRO A 170 4.23 26.45 -0.55
C PRO A 170 4.49 26.02 -1.99
N SER A 171 5.61 25.33 -2.29
CA SER A 171 5.98 24.96 -3.64
C SER A 171 5.55 23.55 -4.01
N TRP A 172 5.22 23.34 -5.29
CA TRP A 172 4.86 22.02 -5.81
C TRP A 172 6.04 21.05 -5.79
N GLU A 173 7.28 21.53 -5.97
CA GLU A 173 8.47 20.70 -5.91
C GLU A 173 8.66 20.09 -4.51
N ALA A 174 8.44 20.87 -3.47
CA ALA A 174 8.48 20.37 -2.10
C ALA A 174 7.35 19.35 -1.85
N ALA A 175 6.17 19.57 -2.43
CA ALA A 175 5.08 18.59 -2.35
C ALA A 175 5.45 17.27 -3.05
N LEU A 176 6.14 17.30 -4.20
CA LEU A 176 6.64 16.07 -4.85
C LEU A 176 7.63 15.31 -3.96
N VAL A 177 8.56 16.02 -3.31
CA VAL A 177 9.46 15.40 -2.31
C VAL A 177 8.66 14.80 -1.16
N GLY A 178 7.63 15.52 -0.69
CA GLY A 178 6.70 15.02 0.32
C GLY A 178 6.04 13.71 -0.09
N TYR A 179 5.46 13.62 -1.29
CA TYR A 179 4.85 12.39 -1.79
C TYR A 179 5.87 11.26 -2.00
N ALA A 180 7.10 11.57 -2.42
CA ALA A 180 8.18 10.59 -2.48
C ALA A 180 8.51 10.02 -1.08
N LEU A 181 8.53 10.86 -0.05
CA LEU A 181 8.71 10.42 1.34
C LEU A 181 7.53 9.56 1.83
N VAL A 182 6.29 9.90 1.46
CA VAL A 182 5.13 9.03 1.78
C VAL A 182 5.30 7.66 1.17
N GLY A 183 5.68 7.57 -0.10
CA GLY A 183 5.92 6.30 -0.78
C GLY A 183 7.02 5.48 -0.12
N ALA A 184 8.17 6.10 0.15
CA ALA A 184 9.28 5.43 0.85
C ALA A 184 8.88 4.95 2.25
N GLY A 185 8.17 5.79 3.02
CA GLY A 185 7.73 5.49 4.38
C GLY A 185 6.71 4.36 4.45
N CYS A 186 5.69 4.39 3.60
CA CYS A 186 4.63 3.37 3.58
C CYS A 186 5.09 2.03 3.00
N SER A 187 6.14 2.00 2.17
CA SER A 187 6.52 0.86 1.33
C SER A 187 6.59 -0.49 2.05
N ASN A 188 7.12 -0.53 3.26
CA ASN A 188 7.38 -1.78 3.99
C ASN A 188 6.50 -1.98 5.23
N ILE A 189 5.63 -1.01 5.58
CA ILE A 189 4.77 -1.14 6.76
C ILE A 189 3.78 -2.28 6.56
N VAL A 190 3.01 -2.25 5.47
CA VAL A 190 2.02 -3.29 5.18
C VAL A 190 2.64 -4.68 5.05
N PRO A 191 3.73 -4.91 4.28
CA PRO A 191 4.42 -6.19 4.25
C PRO A 191 4.79 -6.73 5.65
N VAL A 192 5.36 -5.89 6.50
CA VAL A 192 5.71 -6.25 7.88
C VAL A 192 4.48 -6.60 8.72
N LEU A 193 3.37 -5.90 8.55
CA LEU A 193 2.11 -6.19 9.24
C LEU A 193 1.53 -7.55 8.80
N TYR A 194 1.63 -7.93 7.52
CA TYR A 194 1.26 -9.27 7.05
C TYR A 194 2.15 -10.37 7.66
N THR A 195 3.45 -10.14 7.74
CA THR A 195 4.37 -11.06 8.46
C THR A 195 3.98 -11.18 9.93
N ALA A 196 3.61 -10.07 10.59
CA ALA A 196 3.20 -10.08 12.00
C ALA A 196 1.89 -10.88 12.21
N VAL A 197 0.90 -10.71 11.32
CA VAL A 197 -0.35 -11.48 11.42
C VAL A 197 -0.13 -12.97 11.18
N GLY A 198 0.84 -13.36 10.37
CA GLY A 198 1.22 -14.76 10.19
C GLY A 198 1.89 -15.41 11.40
N LYS A 199 2.35 -14.61 12.39
CA LYS A 199 3.00 -15.09 13.61
C LYS A 199 2.08 -15.12 14.84
N GLN A 200 0.95 -14.43 14.77
CA GLN A 200 -0.01 -14.40 15.87
C GLN A 200 -0.76 -15.74 16.02
N THR A 201 -1.20 -16.06 17.23
CA THR A 201 -1.88 -17.31 17.57
C THR A 201 -3.33 -17.12 18.02
N LEU A 202 -3.82 -15.88 18.03
CA LEU A 202 -5.16 -15.54 18.54
C LEU A 202 -6.28 -15.98 17.60
N MET A 203 -6.03 -15.91 16.29
CA MET A 203 -6.98 -16.31 15.26
C MET A 203 -6.30 -17.19 14.21
N PRO A 204 -7.03 -18.15 13.60
CA PRO A 204 -6.51 -18.91 12.48
C PRO A 204 -6.04 -18.00 11.34
N GLU A 205 -4.90 -18.31 10.76
CA GLU A 205 -4.28 -17.54 9.68
C GLU A 205 -5.21 -17.38 8.45
N SER A 206 -5.99 -18.43 8.14
CA SER A 206 -7.00 -18.44 7.07
C SER A 206 -8.11 -17.39 7.25
N ILE A 207 -8.31 -16.89 8.48
CA ILE A 207 -9.29 -15.87 8.83
C ILE A 207 -8.59 -14.52 9.06
N ALA A 208 -7.47 -14.54 9.78
CA ALA A 208 -6.74 -13.34 10.15
C ALA A 208 -6.19 -12.57 8.93
N VAL A 209 -5.59 -13.28 7.96
CA VAL A 209 -5.03 -12.64 6.75
C VAL A 209 -6.13 -12.00 5.88
N PRO A 210 -7.24 -12.69 5.53
CA PRO A 210 -8.36 -12.03 4.85
C PRO A 210 -8.95 -10.87 5.62
N ALA A 211 -9.08 -10.96 6.94
CA ALA A 211 -9.63 -9.89 7.77
C ALA A 211 -8.80 -8.60 7.70
N ILE A 212 -7.47 -8.68 7.87
CA ILE A 212 -6.61 -7.49 7.75
C ILE A 212 -6.57 -6.98 6.31
N THR A 213 -6.67 -7.86 5.31
CA THR A 213 -6.75 -7.46 3.91
C THR A 213 -8.01 -6.66 3.63
N THR A 214 -9.16 -7.12 4.13
CA THR A 214 -10.46 -6.43 3.98
C THR A 214 -10.43 -5.07 4.67
N LEU A 215 -9.94 -5.01 5.92
CA LEU A 215 -9.79 -3.74 6.64
C LEU A 215 -8.84 -2.78 5.92
N GLY A 216 -7.70 -3.29 5.43
CA GLY A 216 -6.77 -2.47 4.65
C GLY A 216 -7.42 -1.90 3.39
N TYR A 217 -8.04 -2.74 2.57
CA TYR A 217 -8.72 -2.26 1.37
C TYR A 217 -9.90 -1.33 1.65
N ALA A 218 -10.57 -1.47 2.80
CA ALA A 218 -11.55 -0.48 3.22
C ALA A 218 -10.95 0.93 3.33
N GLY A 219 -9.66 1.06 3.69
CA GLY A 219 -8.95 2.34 3.70
C GLY A 219 -8.83 2.98 2.32
N ILE A 220 -8.44 2.22 1.30
CA ILE A 220 -8.40 2.70 -0.09
C ILE A 220 -9.80 3.03 -0.60
N LEU A 221 -10.78 2.15 -0.37
CA LEU A 221 -12.13 2.31 -0.93
C LEU A 221 -12.92 3.45 -0.27
N ALA A 222 -12.80 3.61 1.06
CA ALA A 222 -13.45 4.69 1.78
C ALA A 222 -12.67 6.01 1.69
N GLY A 223 -11.37 5.96 1.38
CA GLY A 223 -10.47 7.09 1.35
C GLY A 223 -10.98 8.27 0.53
N PRO A 224 -11.30 8.08 -0.76
CA PRO A 224 -11.77 9.18 -1.60
C PRO A 224 -12.97 9.92 -1.02
N ALA A 225 -13.95 9.17 -0.49
CA ALA A 225 -15.14 9.76 0.10
C ALA A 225 -14.85 10.48 1.43
N LEU A 226 -14.07 9.87 2.33
CA LEU A 226 -13.70 10.47 3.62
C LEU A 226 -12.89 11.75 3.44
N ILE A 227 -11.88 11.70 2.55
CA ILE A 227 -11.04 12.86 2.23
C ILE A 227 -11.88 13.95 1.56
N GLY A 228 -12.71 13.60 0.58
CA GLY A 228 -13.58 14.55 -0.11
C GLY A 228 -14.58 15.22 0.83
N PHE A 229 -15.14 14.47 1.79
CA PHE A 229 -16.03 15.03 2.80
C PHE A 229 -15.31 16.06 3.70
N VAL A 230 -14.11 15.74 4.20
CA VAL A 230 -13.31 16.66 5.01
C VAL A 230 -12.86 17.86 4.18
N ALA A 231 -12.43 17.64 2.93
CA ALA A 231 -12.00 18.69 2.03
C ALA A 231 -13.14 19.67 1.70
N HIS A 232 -14.35 19.16 1.50
CA HIS A 232 -15.53 19.99 1.27
C HIS A 232 -15.96 20.77 2.49
N ALA A 233 -15.88 20.16 3.67
CA ALA A 233 -16.25 20.81 4.93
C ALA A 233 -15.20 21.81 5.44
N SER A 234 -13.95 21.70 5.00
CA SER A 234 -12.83 22.52 5.47
C SER A 234 -11.79 22.76 4.36
N SER A 235 -10.81 21.84 4.20
CA SER A 235 -9.77 21.92 3.17
C SER A 235 -9.12 20.55 2.93
N LEU A 236 -8.54 20.37 1.74
CA LEU A 236 -7.76 19.19 1.42
C LEU A 236 -6.47 19.11 2.27
N SER A 237 -5.90 20.28 2.58
CA SER A 237 -4.76 20.38 3.49
C SER A 237 -5.07 19.83 4.88
N LEU A 238 -6.27 20.10 5.44
CA LEU A 238 -6.70 19.52 6.72
C LEU A 238 -6.88 18.01 6.62
N ALA A 239 -7.49 17.52 5.55
CA ALA A 239 -7.66 16.08 5.33
C ALA A 239 -6.31 15.34 5.32
N PHE A 240 -5.32 15.86 4.61
CA PHE A 240 -3.96 15.32 4.60
C PHE A 240 -3.28 15.42 5.96
N GLY A 241 -3.47 16.53 6.69
CA GLY A 241 -2.97 16.68 8.06
C GLY A 241 -3.51 15.62 9.01
N LEU A 242 -4.79 15.29 8.93
CA LEU A 242 -5.41 14.22 9.74
C LEU A 242 -4.79 12.85 9.41
N ILE A 243 -4.53 12.56 8.14
CA ILE A 243 -3.85 11.33 7.73
C ILE A 243 -2.41 11.32 8.26
N ALA A 244 -1.69 12.45 8.23
CA ALA A 244 -0.35 12.52 8.79
C ALA A 244 -0.35 12.21 10.30
N VAL A 245 -1.34 12.72 11.06
CA VAL A 245 -1.50 12.39 12.48
C VAL A 245 -1.79 10.89 12.66
N ALA A 246 -2.64 10.30 11.83
CA ALA A 246 -2.91 8.86 11.88
C ALA A 246 -1.63 8.02 11.58
N LEU A 247 -0.79 8.47 10.64
CA LEU A 247 0.52 7.84 10.35
C LEU A 247 1.50 7.95 11.53
N LEU A 248 1.46 9.04 12.32
CA LEU A 248 2.20 9.11 13.58
C LEU A 248 1.69 8.05 14.58
N GLY A 249 0.38 7.80 14.62
CA GLY A 249 -0.20 6.70 15.37
C GLY A 249 0.36 5.34 14.94
N VAL A 250 0.51 5.12 13.62
CA VAL A 250 1.17 3.91 13.07
C VAL A 250 2.62 3.84 13.55
N ALA A 251 3.38 4.92 13.53
CA ALA A 251 4.76 4.94 14.03
C ALA A 251 4.86 4.55 15.51
N ILE A 252 4.00 5.10 16.35
CA ILE A 252 3.96 4.80 17.80
C ILE A 252 3.63 3.32 18.02
N SER A 253 2.73 2.75 17.22
CA SER A 253 2.27 1.36 17.33
C SER A 253 3.37 0.31 17.10
N GLY A 254 4.45 0.67 16.40
CA GLY A 254 5.58 -0.22 16.16
C GLY A 254 6.23 -0.76 17.45
N LYS A 255 6.08 -0.04 18.57
CA LYS A 255 6.55 -0.52 19.89
C LYS A 255 5.57 -1.52 20.52
N ILE A 256 4.28 -1.42 20.22
CA ILE A 256 3.24 -2.30 20.77
C ILE A 256 3.28 -3.68 20.12
N LEU A 257 3.58 -3.74 18.82
CA LEU A 257 3.71 -4.99 18.07
C LEU A 257 4.97 -5.80 18.43
N LYS A 258 5.82 -5.30 19.33
CA LYS A 258 7.04 -5.97 19.80
C LYS A 258 6.75 -7.06 20.85
N ALA A 259 5.58 -7.07 21.42
CA ALA A 259 5.10 -8.08 22.35
C ALA A 259 4.43 -9.19 21.56
#